data_7e9937b9351c7f3bc7dba8a52a775689
#
_entry.id   7e9937b9351c7f3bc7dba8a52a775689
#
_cell.length_a   1.000
_cell.length_b   1.000
_cell.length_c   1.000
_cell.angle_alpha   90.00
_cell.angle_beta   90.00
_cell.angle_gamma   90.00
#
_symmetry.space_group_name_H-M   'P 1'
#
loop_
_entity.id
_entity.type
_entity.pdbx_description
1 polymer ?
#
loop_
_entity_poly.entity_id
_entity_poly.type
_entity_poly.pdbx_seq_one_letter_code
_entity_poly.pdbx_strand_id
1 'polypeptide(L)'
;MLIHPTMGLLAELGLHGMAKGFQELQAQPESRALEHADWLALLLERESTTRRQKRFENRARAAALRHNASIEDVDFKASRGLDRGLFLSLAGGDWIRQHRSLLITGPAGVGKSWLACALGQKACRDDVSVAYHRAPRLFAT
;
A
#
# COMPACT_ATOMS: atom_id res chain seq x y z
N MET A 1 -21.72 15.17 23.71
CA MET A 1 -22.08 14.55 22.43
C MET A 1 -22.51 13.11 22.67
N LEU A 2 -23.73 12.80 22.33
CA LEU A 2 -24.23 11.44 22.50
C LEU A 2 -23.61 10.54 21.41
N ILE A 3 -22.81 9.57 21.84
CA ILE A 3 -22.23 8.58 20.94
C ILE A 3 -23.33 7.56 20.63
N HIS A 4 -23.66 7.37 19.37
CA HIS A 4 -24.65 6.37 18.95
C HIS A 4 -24.19 4.97 19.39
N PRO A 5 -25.07 4.12 19.97
CA PRO A 5 -24.68 2.78 20.41
C PRO A 5 -24.01 1.93 19.32
N THR A 6 -24.39 2.14 18.07
CA THR A 6 -23.79 1.45 16.93
C THR A 6 -22.29 1.72 16.81
N MET A 7 -21.84 2.92 17.17
CA MET A 7 -20.41 3.25 17.15
C MET A 7 -19.61 2.34 18.09
N GLY A 8 -20.14 2.08 19.27
CA GLY A 8 -19.50 1.19 20.23
C GLY A 8 -19.40 -0.25 19.70
N LEU A 9 -20.47 -0.74 19.09
CA LEU A 9 -20.48 -2.08 18.49
C LEU A 9 -19.52 -2.21 17.33
N LEU A 10 -19.46 -1.21 16.47
CA LEU A 10 -18.49 -1.20 15.34
C LEU A 10 -17.06 -1.26 15.83
N ALA A 11 -16.75 -0.49 16.88
CA ALA A 11 -15.42 -0.50 17.48
C ALA A 11 -15.10 -1.85 18.12
N GLU A 12 -16.06 -2.41 18.86
CA GLU A 12 -15.93 -3.72 19.51
C GLU A 12 -15.66 -4.84 18.50
N LEU A 13 -16.33 -4.79 17.35
CA LEU A 13 -16.16 -5.76 16.29
C LEU A 13 -14.90 -5.51 15.44
N GLY A 14 -14.14 -4.47 15.74
CA GLY A 14 -12.95 -4.11 14.96
C GLY A 14 -13.25 -3.49 13.61
N LEU A 15 -14.47 -2.98 13.40
CA LEU A 15 -14.90 -2.36 12.15
C LEU A 15 -14.65 -0.86 12.19
N HIS A 16 -13.36 -0.48 12.34
CA HIS A 16 -12.98 0.91 12.56
C HIS A 16 -13.23 1.81 11.34
N GLY A 17 -13.06 1.28 10.14
CA GLY A 17 -13.36 2.02 8.91
C GLY A 17 -14.85 2.29 8.77
N MET A 18 -15.69 1.31 9.06
CA MET A 18 -17.14 1.47 9.08
C MET A 18 -17.58 2.47 10.15
N ALA A 19 -16.97 2.42 11.33
CA ALA A 19 -17.28 3.35 12.41
C ALA A 19 -17.03 4.80 11.98
N LYS A 20 -15.89 5.04 11.38
CA LYS A 20 -15.51 6.37 10.87
C LYS A 20 -16.44 6.81 9.74
N GLY A 21 -16.74 5.91 8.81
CA GLY A 21 -17.68 6.19 7.72
C GLY A 21 -19.08 6.48 8.23
N PHE A 22 -19.55 5.74 9.21
CA PHE A 22 -20.85 5.98 9.85
C PHE A 22 -20.90 7.38 10.46
N GLN A 23 -19.87 7.76 11.20
CA GLN A 23 -19.79 9.08 11.81
C GLN A 23 -19.81 10.21 10.76
N GLU A 24 -19.06 10.03 9.67
CA GLU A 24 -19.02 11.00 8.58
C GLU A 24 -20.38 11.13 7.89
N LEU A 25 -21.06 10.02 7.62
CA LEU A 25 -22.39 10.03 7.00
C LEU A 25 -23.45 10.66 7.92
N GLN A 26 -23.36 10.42 9.21
CA GLN A 26 -24.28 11.04 10.17
C GLN A 26 -24.14 12.57 10.20
N ALA A 27 -22.96 13.10 9.93
CA ALA A 27 -22.68 14.51 9.90
C ALA A 27 -23.11 15.18 8.58
N GLN A 28 -23.41 14.41 7.53
CA GLN A 28 -23.77 14.92 6.21
C GLN A 28 -25.28 14.81 5.97
N PRO A 29 -26.01 15.94 5.85
CA PRO A 29 -27.45 15.91 5.59
C PRO A 29 -27.84 15.18 4.30
N GLU A 30 -26.96 15.23 3.27
CA GLU A 30 -27.18 14.58 1.98
C GLU A 30 -27.26 13.05 2.10
N SER A 31 -26.66 12.48 3.13
CA SER A 31 -26.68 11.03 3.32
C SER A 31 -28.08 10.46 3.57
N ARG A 32 -29.01 11.30 4.03
CA ARG A 32 -30.40 10.90 4.28
C ARG A 32 -31.16 10.56 2.99
N ALA A 33 -30.68 11.05 1.83
CA ALA A 33 -31.28 10.75 0.54
C ALA A 33 -30.79 9.43 -0.06
N LEU A 34 -29.77 8.80 0.53
CA LEU A 34 -29.24 7.53 0.07
C LEU A 34 -30.17 6.37 0.36
N GLU A 35 -30.29 5.46 -0.58
CA GLU A 35 -30.95 4.17 -0.35
C GLU A 35 -30.11 3.32 0.62
N HIS A 36 -30.77 2.39 1.29
CA HIS A 36 -30.12 1.55 2.30
C HIS A 36 -28.93 0.77 1.72
N ALA A 37 -29.07 0.22 0.51
CA ALA A 37 -28.00 -0.54 -0.13
C ALA A 37 -26.80 0.33 -0.43
N ASP A 38 -27.03 1.53 -0.93
CA ASP A 38 -25.95 2.48 -1.26
C ASP A 38 -25.25 2.96 0.02
N TRP A 39 -26.03 3.25 1.04
CA TRP A 39 -25.51 3.66 2.35
C TRP A 39 -24.60 2.58 2.95
N LEU A 40 -25.06 1.33 2.94
CA LEU A 40 -24.28 0.20 3.44
C LEU A 40 -23.02 -0.04 2.58
N ALA A 41 -23.14 0.11 1.26
CA ALA A 41 -22.01 -0.06 0.34
C ALA A 41 -20.89 0.94 0.65
N LEU A 42 -21.23 2.19 0.95
CA LEU A 42 -20.25 3.21 1.33
C LEU A 42 -19.49 2.82 2.61
N LEU A 43 -20.20 2.29 3.60
CA LEU A 43 -19.60 1.83 4.85
C LEU A 43 -18.65 0.65 4.63
N LEU A 44 -19.08 -0.32 3.81
CA LEU A 44 -18.25 -1.49 3.47
C LEU A 44 -17.00 -1.10 2.69
N GLU A 45 -17.15 -0.18 1.74
CA GLU A 45 -16.03 0.34 0.98
C GLU A 45 -15.02 1.04 1.89
N ARG A 46 -15.52 1.83 2.84
CA ARG A 46 -14.66 2.51 3.82
C ARG A 46 -13.88 1.51 4.66
N GLU A 47 -14.54 0.45 5.12
CA GLU A 47 -13.90 -0.61 5.89
C GLU A 47 -12.84 -1.35 5.06
N SER A 48 -13.15 -1.68 3.81
CA SER A 48 -12.24 -2.35 2.90
C SER A 48 -10.97 -1.51 2.67
N THR A 49 -11.15 -0.21 2.40
CA THR A 49 -10.03 0.73 2.20
C THR A 49 -9.17 0.84 3.46
N THR A 50 -9.79 0.98 4.62
CA THR A 50 -9.07 1.08 5.90
C THR A 50 -8.25 -0.17 6.17
N ARG A 51 -8.80 -1.36 5.94
CA ARG A 51 -8.07 -2.62 6.14
C ARG A 51 -6.93 -2.80 5.14
N ARG A 52 -7.16 -2.42 3.90
CA ARG A 52 -6.13 -2.48 2.86
C ARG A 52 -4.95 -1.57 3.21
N GLN A 53 -5.24 -0.35 3.66
CA GLN A 53 -4.22 0.61 4.08
C GLN A 53 -3.43 0.09 5.28
N LYS A 54 -4.11 -0.47 6.26
CA LYS A 54 -3.44 -1.02 7.44
C LYS A 54 -2.53 -2.20 7.09
N ARG A 55 -3.00 -3.10 6.21
CA ARG A 55 -2.16 -4.22 5.73
C ARG A 55 -0.92 -3.71 5.01
N PHE A 56 -1.09 -2.70 4.15
CA PHE A 56 0.05 -2.08 3.46
C PHE A 56 1.06 -1.49 4.46
N GLU A 57 0.59 -0.72 5.43
CA GLU A 57 1.46 -0.10 6.44
C GLU A 57 2.24 -1.15 7.24
N ASN A 58 1.56 -2.23 7.62
CA ASN A 58 2.21 -3.33 8.35
C ASN A 58 3.27 -4.04 7.50
N ARG A 59 2.98 -4.29 6.22
CA ARG A 59 3.94 -4.89 5.30
C ARG A 59 5.13 -3.98 5.04
N ALA A 60 4.89 -2.69 4.82
CA ALA A 60 5.95 -1.71 4.59
C ALA A 60 6.87 -1.61 5.81
N ARG A 61 6.29 -1.62 7.01
CA ARG A 61 7.08 -1.60 8.24
C ARG A 61 7.91 -2.87 8.39
N ALA A 62 7.31 -4.04 8.15
CA ALA A 62 8.01 -5.33 8.24
C ALA A 62 9.09 -5.48 7.17
N ALA A 63 8.90 -4.90 5.99
CA ALA A 63 9.89 -4.95 4.91
C ALA A 63 11.18 -4.22 5.25
N ALA A 64 11.10 -3.18 6.07
CA ALA A 64 12.25 -2.36 6.50
C ALA A 64 13.07 -1.84 5.30
N LEU A 65 12.38 -1.35 4.28
CA LEU A 65 13.02 -0.81 3.07
C LEU A 65 13.91 0.37 3.42
N ARG A 66 15.11 0.38 2.84
CA ARG A 66 16.12 1.41 3.11
C ARG A 66 15.67 2.80 2.68
N HIS A 67 14.96 2.89 1.55
CA HIS A 67 14.50 4.16 0.98
C HIS A 67 12.99 4.26 1.04
N ASN A 68 12.49 5.43 1.38
CA ASN A 68 11.08 5.75 1.25
C ASN A 68 10.80 6.12 -0.21
N ALA A 69 10.67 5.10 -1.06
CA ALA A 69 10.57 5.24 -2.51
C ALA A 69 9.23 4.73 -3.00
N SER A 70 8.69 5.37 -4.02
CA SER A 70 7.50 4.90 -4.71
C SER A 70 7.69 4.93 -6.22
N ILE A 71 6.96 4.08 -6.94
CA ILE A 71 7.07 4.02 -8.40
C ILE A 71 6.63 5.32 -9.07
N GLU A 72 5.75 6.08 -8.42
CA GLU A 72 5.27 7.37 -8.91
C GLU A 72 6.37 8.46 -8.88
N ASP A 73 7.36 8.30 -8.01
CA ASP A 73 8.44 9.27 -7.83
C ASP A 73 9.67 8.98 -8.69
N VAL A 74 9.61 7.97 -9.58
CA VAL A 74 10.74 7.62 -10.43
C VAL A 74 10.97 8.72 -11.47
N ASP A 75 12.21 9.21 -11.53
CA ASP A 75 12.63 10.18 -12.55
C ASP A 75 13.15 9.43 -13.78
N PHE A 76 12.29 9.33 -14.79
CA PHE A 76 12.64 8.68 -16.06
C PHE A 76 13.50 9.58 -16.96
N LYS A 77 13.64 10.86 -16.62
CA LYS A 77 14.48 11.79 -17.38
C LYS A 77 15.95 11.72 -16.96
N ALA A 78 16.22 11.11 -15.81
CA ALA A 78 17.59 10.95 -15.35
C ALA A 78 18.41 10.10 -16.33
N SER A 79 19.66 10.52 -16.57
CA SER A 79 20.56 9.85 -17.51
C SER A 79 21.11 8.55 -16.92
N ARG A 80 20.36 7.46 -17.00
CA ARG A 80 20.75 6.15 -16.45
C ARG A 80 20.28 4.97 -17.31
N GLY A 81 19.74 5.24 -18.50
CA GLY A 81 19.30 4.19 -19.41
C GLY A 81 18.09 3.39 -18.95
N LEU A 82 17.31 3.92 -18.01
CA LEU A 82 16.12 3.24 -17.52
C LEU A 82 14.98 3.41 -18.51
N ASP A 83 14.47 2.28 -19.03
CA ASP A 83 13.30 2.28 -19.90
C ASP A 83 12.02 2.35 -19.07
N ARG A 84 11.23 3.39 -19.30
CA ARG A 84 9.96 3.62 -18.60
C ARG A 84 8.99 2.46 -18.77
N GLY A 85 8.83 1.96 -20.01
CA GLY A 85 7.88 0.87 -20.29
C GLY A 85 8.27 -0.40 -19.57
N LEU A 86 9.55 -0.74 -19.57
CA LEU A 86 10.06 -1.90 -18.86
C LEU A 86 9.85 -1.76 -17.36
N PHE A 87 10.20 -0.60 -16.79
CA PHE A 87 10.06 -0.39 -15.34
C PHE A 87 8.61 -0.48 -14.89
N LEU A 88 7.68 0.14 -15.64
CA LEU A 88 6.26 0.08 -15.32
C LEU A 88 5.71 -1.35 -15.44
N SER A 89 6.22 -2.11 -16.41
CA SER A 89 5.89 -3.54 -16.55
C SER A 89 6.36 -4.33 -15.32
N LEU A 90 7.57 -4.07 -14.84
CA LEU A 90 8.10 -4.72 -13.63
C LEU A 90 7.31 -4.33 -12.38
N ALA A 91 6.83 -3.10 -12.31
CA ALA A 91 5.99 -2.63 -11.22
C ALA A 91 4.66 -3.37 -11.15
N GLY A 92 4.18 -3.93 -12.25
CA GLY A 92 2.97 -4.76 -12.28
C GLY A 92 3.08 -6.07 -11.50
N GLY A 93 4.30 -6.55 -11.26
CA GLY A 93 4.55 -7.66 -10.34
C GLY A 93 4.31 -9.06 -10.88
N ASP A 94 4.07 -9.23 -12.19
CA ASP A 94 3.86 -10.57 -12.76
C ASP A 94 5.06 -11.49 -12.55
N TRP A 95 6.27 -10.95 -12.65
CA TRP A 95 7.50 -11.72 -12.40
C TRP A 95 7.56 -12.28 -11.00
N ILE A 96 7.03 -11.55 -10.00
CA ILE A 96 6.96 -12.02 -8.61
C ILE A 96 6.00 -13.21 -8.51
N ARG A 97 4.82 -13.09 -9.09
CA ARG A 97 3.81 -14.16 -9.09
C ARG A 97 4.29 -15.41 -9.82
N GLN A 98 5.14 -15.23 -10.83
CA GLN A 98 5.75 -16.32 -11.60
C GLN A 98 7.03 -16.87 -10.96
N HIS A 99 7.39 -16.41 -9.76
CA HIS A 99 8.58 -16.84 -9.01
C HIS A 99 9.89 -16.62 -9.79
N ARG A 100 9.96 -15.51 -10.52
CA ARG A 100 11.16 -15.12 -11.27
C ARG A 100 11.98 -14.13 -10.44
N SER A 101 13.29 -14.11 -10.70
CA SER A 101 14.22 -13.18 -10.08
C SER A 101 14.43 -11.97 -10.96
N LEU A 102 14.74 -10.83 -10.33
CA LEU A 102 15.10 -9.59 -11.01
C LEU A 102 16.48 -9.16 -10.53
N LEU A 103 17.39 -8.92 -11.49
CA LEU A 103 18.70 -8.37 -11.19
C LEU A 103 18.75 -6.93 -11.70
N ILE A 104 19.18 -6.02 -10.83
CA ILE A 104 19.36 -4.60 -11.17
C ILE A 104 20.84 -4.32 -11.13
N THR A 105 21.41 -3.98 -12.30
CA THR A 105 22.86 -3.73 -12.46
C THR A 105 23.09 -2.34 -13.03
N GLY A 106 24.27 -1.81 -12.78
CA GLY A 106 24.67 -0.51 -13.29
C GLY A 106 25.74 0.14 -12.44
N PRO A 107 26.24 1.32 -12.85
CA PRO A 107 27.26 2.06 -12.10
C PRO A 107 26.75 2.49 -10.71
N ALA A 108 27.67 2.77 -9.80
CA ALA A 108 27.33 3.33 -8.51
C ALA A 108 26.67 4.71 -8.68
N GLY A 109 25.70 5.02 -7.83
CA GLY A 109 25.08 6.35 -7.80
C GLY A 109 23.94 6.57 -8.78
N VAL A 110 23.52 5.55 -9.56
CA VAL A 110 22.39 5.70 -10.49
C VAL A 110 21.01 5.44 -9.85
N GLY A 111 20.98 5.03 -8.58
CA GLY A 111 19.72 4.83 -7.86
C GLY A 111 19.21 3.40 -7.90
N LYS A 112 20.06 2.39 -8.03
CA LYS A 112 19.66 0.99 -8.09
C LYS A 112 18.88 0.56 -6.84
N SER A 113 19.41 0.86 -5.65
CA SER A 113 18.76 0.52 -4.39
C SER A 113 17.45 1.26 -4.21
N TRP A 114 17.39 2.51 -4.64
CA TRP A 114 16.16 3.30 -4.58
C TRP A 114 15.08 2.69 -5.48
N LEU A 115 15.44 2.29 -6.70
CA LEU A 115 14.51 1.64 -7.63
C LEU A 115 14.02 0.30 -7.09
N ALA A 116 14.90 -0.49 -6.49
CA ALA A 116 14.54 -1.75 -5.85
C ALA A 116 13.54 -1.50 -4.71
N CYS A 117 13.77 -0.47 -3.89
CA CYS A 117 12.84 -0.10 -2.82
C CYS A 117 11.50 0.38 -3.35
N ALA A 118 11.48 1.10 -4.49
CA ALA A 118 10.23 1.51 -5.13
C ALA A 118 9.41 0.29 -5.58
N LEU A 119 10.06 -0.70 -6.18
CA LEU A 119 9.40 -1.96 -6.56
C LEU A 119 8.93 -2.75 -5.33
N GLY A 120 9.72 -2.76 -4.26
CA GLY A 120 9.35 -3.41 -3.00
C GLY A 120 8.14 -2.76 -2.35
N GLN A 121 8.08 -1.44 -2.34
CA GLN A 121 6.94 -0.69 -1.83
C GLN A 121 5.67 -1.01 -2.63
N LYS A 122 5.79 -1.06 -3.96
CA LYS A 122 4.67 -1.42 -4.83
C LYS A 122 4.18 -2.85 -4.54
N ALA A 123 5.11 -3.79 -4.33
CA ALA A 123 4.76 -5.16 -3.95
C ALA A 123 3.99 -5.19 -2.64
N CYS A 124 4.37 -4.38 -1.64
CA CYS A 124 3.60 -4.26 -0.39
C CYS A 124 2.18 -3.76 -0.64
N ARG A 125 2.00 -2.82 -1.58
CA ARG A 125 0.67 -2.33 -1.97
C ARG A 125 -0.17 -3.41 -2.64
N ASP A 126 0.48 -4.34 -3.34
CA ASP A 126 -0.17 -5.44 -4.05
C ASP A 126 -0.33 -6.70 -3.19
N ASP A 127 -0.31 -6.54 -1.88
CA ASP A 127 -0.51 -7.62 -0.90
C ASP A 127 0.61 -8.69 -0.90
N VAL A 128 1.82 -8.32 -1.31
CA VAL A 128 2.99 -9.20 -1.28
C VAL A 128 3.86 -8.83 -0.09
N SER A 129 4.26 -9.82 0.71
CA SER A 129 5.21 -9.61 1.80
C SER A 129 6.61 -9.40 1.23
N VAL A 130 7.33 -8.44 1.79
CA VAL A 130 8.65 -8.04 1.32
C VAL A 130 9.61 -7.98 2.51
N ALA A 131 10.87 -8.35 2.27
CA ALA A 131 11.93 -8.17 3.24
C ALA A 131 13.15 -7.58 2.53
N TYR A 132 13.72 -6.53 3.10
CA TYR A 132 14.92 -5.89 2.59
C TYR A 132 16.11 -6.31 3.44
N HIS A 133 17.15 -6.82 2.79
CA HIS A 133 18.39 -7.21 3.46
C HIS A 133 19.61 -6.74 2.68
N ARG A 134 20.60 -6.24 3.40
CA ARG A 134 21.93 -6.02 2.82
C ARG A 134 22.69 -7.34 2.90
N ALA A 135 23.35 -7.72 1.79
CA ALA A 135 24.04 -9.00 1.71
C ALA A 135 24.98 -9.28 2.89
N PRO A 136 25.83 -8.32 3.35
CA PRO A 136 26.69 -8.57 4.50
C PRO A 136 25.93 -8.92 5.78
N ARG A 137 24.72 -8.34 5.97
CA ARG A 137 23.90 -8.62 7.16
C ARG A 137 23.10 -9.90 7.04
N LEU A 138 22.74 -10.28 5.81
CA LEU A 138 21.97 -11.50 5.57
C LEU A 138 22.75 -12.75 6.02
N PHE A 139 24.07 -12.73 5.84
CA PHE A 139 24.94 -13.84 6.17
C PHE A 139 25.64 -13.71 7.53
N ALA A 140 25.45 -12.59 8.23
CA ALA A 140 26.03 -12.34 9.55
C ALA A 140 25.04 -12.75 10.64
N THR A 141 24.98 -14.04 10.97
CA THR A 141 24.17 -14.58 12.07
C THR A 141 25.06 -15.25 13.09
#